data_04820b05df72cc9ff91528c67460ef4b
#
_entry.id   04820b05df72cc9ff91528c67460ef4b
#
_cell.length_a   1.000
_cell.length_b   1.000
_cell.length_c   1.000
_cell.angle_alpha   90.00
_cell.angle_beta   90.00
_cell.angle_gamma   90.00
#
_symmetry.space_group_name_H-M   'P 1'
#
loop_
_entity.id
_entity.type
_entity.pdbx_description
1 polymer ?
#
loop_
_entity_poly.entity_id
_entity_poly.type
_entity_poly.pdbx_seq_one_letter_code
_entity_poly.pdbx_strand_id
1 'polypeptide(L)'
;MTSESRPAGARDAPHAHARDRGVNPLVYWLLRALLQPFFHVYFRLARIGREHVPESGGVIFCANHRSFLDPFVIAMIARRPMYYVAKRELFEHRLLAWLLGALGAFPVNRGAADQDMLATAKAILERGDAVLIFSEDTRIRPGALGRPKRGVGRLALETGVPVVPVAVIGTEAVRRGWRIRPHKVRVRVGSPLTFPKTEHASPQLAAAVTDRIWPNVMLQWEWLGGLPPLRRAAVIGAGSGGTALAVMLARAGLEVDLGTRTREQAVAIATSGRNERHLRGVELPAGIHVLRAAELELSRHDLVCFAVPAGALPAAVAEHAAHLPRRAGVLVLSKGTVGPLGTLPAAYVAERTDSWAVGVLGGPTHAVATPDRRASLVFAAVDAAFRRQVTDALTAAGFDAVATPDVVGVELAGAEDAAALTAAAPPAQRREQVRAA
;
A
#
# COMPACT_ATOMS: atom_id res chain seq x y z
N MET A 1 -32.37 18.82 16.30
CA MET A 1 -31.59 18.47 17.53
C MET A 1 -30.26 19.21 17.40
N THR A 2 -30.14 20.29 18.15
CA THR A 2 -29.02 21.23 18.17
C THR A 2 -27.81 20.56 18.83
N SER A 3 -26.68 20.50 18.11
CA SER A 3 -25.41 20.06 18.68
C SER A 3 -24.90 21.13 19.64
N GLU A 4 -25.09 20.90 20.93
CA GLU A 4 -24.47 21.72 22.01
C GLU A 4 -22.94 21.62 21.85
N SER A 5 -22.31 22.75 21.53
CA SER A 5 -20.86 22.90 21.51
C SER A 5 -20.34 22.81 22.95
N ARG A 6 -19.66 21.70 23.29
CA ARG A 6 -18.94 21.54 24.55
C ARG A 6 -17.97 22.73 24.76
N PRO A 7 -17.82 23.24 26.02
CA PRO A 7 -16.89 24.32 26.30
C PRO A 7 -15.44 23.94 25.94
N ALA A 8 -14.67 24.92 25.47
CA ALA A 8 -13.30 24.75 24.95
C ALA A 8 -12.38 23.96 25.91
N GLY A 9 -12.47 24.16 27.22
CA GLY A 9 -11.67 23.42 28.21
C GLY A 9 -11.93 21.90 28.29
N ALA A 10 -13.12 21.42 27.85
CA ALA A 10 -13.40 19.98 27.81
C ALA A 10 -12.78 19.29 26.59
N ARG A 11 -12.40 20.05 25.55
CA ARG A 11 -11.75 19.55 24.33
C ARG A 11 -10.25 19.29 24.52
N ASP A 12 -9.60 20.01 25.43
CA ASP A 12 -8.16 19.93 25.70
C ASP A 12 -7.80 18.94 26.82
N ALA A 13 -8.79 18.52 27.63
CA ALA A 13 -8.56 17.62 28.74
C ALA A 13 -7.81 16.33 28.44
N PRO A 14 -8.07 15.59 27.31
CA PRO A 14 -7.30 14.39 26.99
C PRO A 14 -5.86 14.67 26.57
N HIS A 15 -5.60 15.81 25.88
CA HIS A 15 -4.25 16.25 25.54
C HIS A 15 -3.45 16.66 26.78
N ALA A 16 -4.08 17.44 27.67
CA ALA A 16 -3.49 17.84 28.95
C ALA A 16 -3.17 16.59 29.80
N HIS A 17 -4.11 15.63 29.88
CA HIS A 17 -3.87 14.38 30.60
C HIS A 17 -2.64 13.62 30.07
N ALA A 18 -2.50 13.47 28.75
CA ALA A 18 -1.36 12.79 28.15
C ALA A 18 -0.03 13.52 28.37
N ARG A 19 -0.06 14.87 28.36
CA ARG A 19 1.12 15.70 28.62
C ARG A 19 1.54 15.68 30.09
N ASP A 20 0.58 15.80 31.01
CA ASP A 20 0.87 16.11 32.41
C ASP A 20 0.87 14.87 33.31
N ARG A 21 -0.09 13.95 33.13
CA ARG A 21 -0.29 12.80 34.03
C ARG A 21 0.28 11.49 33.50
N GLY A 22 0.34 11.36 32.19
CA GLY A 22 0.86 10.14 31.55
C GLY A 22 -0.08 8.93 31.65
N VAL A 23 0.46 7.73 31.48
CA VAL A 23 -0.28 6.46 31.63
C VAL A 23 -0.55 6.17 33.11
N ASN A 24 -1.66 5.48 33.40
CA ASN A 24 -1.86 4.89 34.72
C ASN A 24 -1.06 3.56 34.79
N PRO A 25 0.01 3.46 35.60
CA PRO A 25 0.88 2.28 35.59
C PRO A 25 0.13 1.00 35.96
N LEU A 26 -0.76 1.06 36.95
CA LEU A 26 -1.50 -0.11 37.40
C LEU A 26 -2.40 -0.65 36.31
N VAL A 27 -3.22 0.22 35.68
CA VAL A 27 -4.14 -0.16 34.60
C VAL A 27 -3.38 -0.65 33.37
N TYR A 28 -2.30 0.05 33.01
CA TYR A 28 -1.46 -0.32 31.86
C TYR A 28 -0.84 -1.71 32.01
N TRP A 29 -0.18 -1.97 33.15
CA TRP A 29 0.51 -3.24 33.35
C TRP A 29 -0.45 -4.40 33.63
N LEU A 30 -1.58 -4.16 34.31
CA LEU A 30 -2.62 -5.17 34.51
C LEU A 30 -3.23 -5.60 33.17
N LEU A 31 -3.64 -4.63 32.33
CA LEU A 31 -4.21 -4.94 31.04
C LEU A 31 -3.19 -5.62 30.11
N ARG A 32 -1.93 -5.18 30.16
CA ARG A 32 -0.85 -5.81 29.43
C ARG A 32 -0.60 -7.25 29.87
N ALA A 33 -0.59 -7.52 31.18
CA ALA A 33 -0.43 -8.86 31.73
C ALA A 33 -1.55 -9.82 31.27
N LEU A 34 -2.77 -9.29 31.15
CA LEU A 34 -3.93 -10.04 30.65
C LEU A 34 -3.87 -10.25 29.13
N LEU A 35 -3.59 -9.19 28.36
CA LEU A 35 -3.62 -9.25 26.90
C LEU A 35 -2.40 -9.95 26.28
N GLN A 36 -1.24 -9.87 26.92
CA GLN A 36 -0.02 -10.44 26.34
C GLN A 36 -0.09 -11.96 26.18
N PRO A 37 -0.47 -12.80 27.18
CA PRO A 37 -0.63 -14.23 26.98
C PRO A 37 -1.74 -14.55 25.97
N PHE A 38 -2.86 -13.80 26.02
CA PHE A 38 -3.94 -13.96 25.02
C PHE A 38 -3.43 -13.73 23.59
N PHE A 39 -2.66 -12.68 23.32
CA PHE A 39 -2.12 -12.42 21.99
C PHE A 39 -1.09 -13.48 21.57
N HIS A 40 -0.28 -14.01 22.48
CA HIS A 40 0.68 -15.06 22.15
C HIS A 40 0.02 -16.39 21.81
N VAL A 41 -1.02 -16.78 22.54
CA VAL A 41 -1.72 -18.04 22.33
C VAL A 41 -2.73 -17.92 21.19
N TYR A 42 -3.66 -16.97 21.29
CA TYR A 42 -4.78 -16.88 20.36
C TYR A 42 -4.35 -16.37 18.96
N PHE A 43 -3.50 -15.34 18.91
CA PHE A 43 -2.99 -14.79 17.64
C PHE A 43 -1.60 -15.31 17.28
N ARG A 44 -1.02 -16.20 18.06
CA ARG A 44 0.34 -16.73 17.84
C ARG A 44 1.32 -15.59 17.54
N LEU A 45 1.26 -14.53 18.37
CA LEU A 45 2.01 -13.29 18.17
C LEU A 45 3.52 -13.55 18.17
N ALA A 46 4.16 -13.28 17.03
CA ALA A 46 5.61 -13.27 16.90
C ALA A 46 6.15 -11.83 16.94
N ARG A 47 7.18 -11.61 17.74
CA ARG A 47 7.84 -10.31 17.93
C ARG A 47 9.31 -10.45 17.55
N ILE A 48 9.72 -9.78 16.48
CA ILE A 48 11.05 -9.90 15.86
C ILE A 48 11.75 -8.54 15.97
N GLY A 49 13.03 -8.51 16.32
CA GLY A 49 13.83 -7.29 16.40
C GLY A 49 13.60 -6.47 17.68
N ARG A 50 13.16 -7.08 18.78
CA ARG A 50 12.92 -6.39 20.07
C ARG A 50 14.17 -5.76 20.67
N GLU A 51 15.32 -6.25 20.33
CA GLU A 51 16.64 -5.74 20.70
C GLU A 51 16.89 -4.33 20.16
N HIS A 52 16.21 -3.92 19.11
CA HIS A 52 16.28 -2.57 18.54
C HIS A 52 15.45 -1.53 19.30
N VAL A 53 14.62 -1.95 20.25
CA VAL A 53 13.75 -1.05 21.00
C VAL A 53 14.51 -0.37 22.13
N PRO A 54 14.67 0.97 22.12
CA PRO A 54 15.32 1.70 23.21
C PRO A 54 14.59 1.50 24.53
N GLU A 55 15.35 1.18 25.59
CA GLU A 55 14.78 0.93 26.93
C GLU A 55 14.43 2.22 27.69
N SER A 56 15.08 3.34 27.32
CA SER A 56 14.87 4.65 27.95
C SER A 56 14.98 5.79 26.92
N GLY A 57 14.64 7.01 27.33
CA GLY A 57 14.66 8.18 26.48
C GLY A 57 13.46 8.27 25.53
N GLY A 58 13.23 9.44 24.92
CA GLY A 58 12.21 9.64 23.92
C GLY A 58 12.43 8.76 22.68
N VAL A 59 11.38 8.17 22.15
CA VAL A 59 11.45 7.37 20.92
C VAL A 59 10.14 7.43 20.15
N ILE A 60 10.24 7.58 18.82
CA ILE A 60 9.11 7.50 17.91
C ILE A 60 9.08 6.10 17.30
N PHE A 61 7.98 5.37 17.46
CA PHE A 61 7.70 4.18 16.68
C PHE A 61 6.91 4.56 15.44
N CYS A 62 7.49 4.41 14.28
CA CYS A 62 6.83 4.65 12.99
C CYS A 62 6.34 3.34 12.42
N ALA A 63 5.02 3.16 12.30
CA ALA A 63 4.42 1.90 11.91
C ALA A 63 3.41 2.04 10.76
N ASN A 64 3.18 0.93 10.03
CA ASN A 64 2.04 0.77 9.14
C ASN A 64 0.75 0.49 9.95
N HIS A 65 -0.43 0.81 9.35
CA HIS A 65 -1.72 0.69 10.03
C HIS A 65 -2.72 -0.16 9.25
N ARG A 66 -3.08 -1.32 9.81
CA ARG A 66 -3.98 -2.31 9.19
C ARG A 66 -5.28 -2.52 9.97
N SER A 67 -5.21 -2.46 11.29
CA SER A 67 -6.29 -2.89 12.17
C SER A 67 -6.40 -2.01 13.42
N PHE A 68 -7.56 -2.04 14.06
CA PHE A 68 -7.73 -1.44 15.39
C PHE A 68 -6.88 -2.14 16.47
N LEU A 69 -6.39 -3.35 16.22
CA LEU A 69 -5.52 -4.09 17.13
C LEU A 69 -4.06 -3.66 17.08
N ASP A 70 -3.63 -2.96 16.03
CA ASP A 70 -2.21 -2.63 15.82
C ASP A 70 -1.57 -1.91 17.01
N PRO A 71 -2.19 -0.88 17.64
CA PRO A 71 -1.58 -0.21 18.79
C PRO A 71 -1.30 -1.18 19.95
N PHE A 72 -2.22 -2.09 20.23
CA PHE A 72 -2.08 -3.06 21.32
C PHE A 72 -1.02 -4.10 21.02
N VAL A 73 -0.98 -4.61 19.80
CA VAL A 73 -0.01 -5.61 19.36
C VAL A 73 1.41 -5.00 19.31
N ILE A 74 1.54 -3.77 18.80
CA ILE A 74 2.84 -3.08 18.74
C ILE A 74 3.29 -2.71 20.15
N ALA A 75 2.41 -2.29 21.04
CA ALA A 75 2.76 -2.02 22.44
C ALA A 75 3.36 -3.22 23.16
N MET A 76 3.07 -4.47 22.73
CA MET A 76 3.68 -5.68 23.31
C MET A 76 5.18 -5.84 22.97
N ILE A 77 5.73 -5.03 22.03
CA ILE A 77 7.16 -5.06 21.70
C ILE A 77 7.98 -4.33 22.76
N ALA A 78 7.54 -3.15 23.16
CA ALA A 78 8.24 -2.30 24.12
C ALA A 78 8.18 -2.90 25.53
N ARG A 79 9.25 -2.67 26.32
CA ARG A 79 9.31 -3.05 27.75
C ARG A 79 8.81 -1.93 28.69
N ARG A 80 8.27 -0.88 28.10
CA ARG A 80 7.78 0.34 28.80
C ARG A 80 6.47 0.80 28.17
N PRO A 81 5.71 1.70 28.83
CA PRO A 81 4.51 2.29 28.27
C PRO A 81 4.77 2.97 26.93
N MET A 82 3.80 2.83 26.02
CA MET A 82 3.83 3.43 24.70
C MET A 82 2.58 4.26 24.51
N TYR A 83 2.75 5.53 24.19
CA TYR A 83 1.65 6.43 23.87
C TYR A 83 1.28 6.28 22.41
N TYR A 84 0.00 6.43 22.08
CA TYR A 84 -0.48 6.27 20.71
C TYR A 84 -1.65 7.20 20.41
N VAL A 85 -1.78 7.51 19.14
CA VAL A 85 -2.82 8.41 18.63
C VAL A 85 -4.12 7.64 18.42
N ALA A 86 -5.24 8.16 18.92
CA ALA A 86 -6.57 7.58 18.76
C ALA A 86 -7.56 8.61 18.21
N LYS A 87 -8.58 8.12 17.50
CA LYS A 87 -9.62 8.94 16.89
C LYS A 87 -10.37 9.76 17.96
N ARG A 88 -10.57 11.08 17.74
CA ARG A 88 -11.18 12.00 18.71
C ARG A 88 -12.54 11.52 19.20
N GLU A 89 -13.37 10.96 18.34
CA GLU A 89 -14.72 10.50 18.68
C GLU A 89 -14.72 9.38 19.74
N LEU A 90 -13.61 8.65 19.90
CA LEU A 90 -13.48 7.64 20.96
C LEU A 90 -13.39 8.25 22.38
N PHE A 91 -13.07 9.53 22.48
CA PHE A 91 -12.99 10.27 23.76
C PHE A 91 -14.31 10.95 24.14
N GLU A 92 -15.37 10.80 23.36
CA GLU A 92 -16.68 11.35 23.69
C GLU A 92 -17.36 10.61 24.85
N HIS A 93 -17.10 9.31 25.01
CA HIS A 93 -17.61 8.50 26.09
C HIS A 93 -16.67 8.56 27.31
N ARG A 94 -17.12 9.08 28.43
CA ARG A 94 -16.28 9.33 29.63
C ARG A 94 -15.49 8.13 30.12
N LEU A 95 -16.11 6.94 30.20
CA LEU A 95 -15.43 5.71 30.63
C LEU A 95 -14.36 5.27 29.62
N LEU A 96 -14.68 5.32 28.32
CA LEU A 96 -13.74 4.98 27.27
C LEU A 96 -12.60 5.99 27.20
N ALA A 97 -12.88 7.27 27.33
CA ALA A 97 -11.87 8.33 27.38
C ALA A 97 -10.91 8.14 28.57
N TRP A 98 -11.43 7.81 29.75
CA TRP A 98 -10.61 7.48 30.92
C TRP A 98 -9.71 6.26 30.66
N LEU A 99 -10.27 5.16 30.15
CA LEU A 99 -9.51 3.95 29.84
C LEU A 99 -8.42 4.19 28.78
N LEU A 100 -8.79 4.89 27.70
CA LEU A 100 -7.85 5.26 26.64
C LEU A 100 -6.71 6.14 27.16
N GLY A 101 -7.02 7.16 27.97
CA GLY A 101 -6.03 8.01 28.63
C GLY A 101 -5.12 7.21 29.58
N ALA A 102 -5.70 6.32 30.41
CA ALA A 102 -4.93 5.44 31.29
C ALA A 102 -3.96 4.53 30.54
N LEU A 103 -4.26 4.20 29.28
CA LEU A 103 -3.42 3.40 28.38
C LEU A 103 -2.46 4.22 27.51
N GLY A 104 -2.42 5.55 27.65
CA GLY A 104 -1.54 6.43 26.90
C GLY A 104 -2.08 6.87 25.55
N ALA A 105 -3.37 6.68 25.27
CA ALA A 105 -3.97 7.23 24.06
C ALA A 105 -4.25 8.73 24.19
N PHE A 106 -4.01 9.47 23.11
CA PHE A 106 -4.39 10.88 22.99
C PHE A 106 -5.09 11.14 21.64
N PRO A 107 -5.98 12.15 21.57
CA PRO A 107 -6.84 12.31 20.41
C PRO A 107 -6.13 12.88 19.19
N VAL A 108 -6.68 12.60 17.99
CA VAL A 108 -6.30 13.22 16.72
C VAL A 108 -7.52 13.54 15.87
N ASN A 109 -7.48 14.70 15.22
CA ASN A 109 -8.39 15.07 14.16
C ASN A 109 -7.81 14.60 12.82
N ARG A 110 -8.38 13.53 12.26
CA ARG A 110 -7.90 12.99 10.98
C ARG A 110 -8.23 13.93 9.83
N GLY A 111 -7.33 13.98 8.85
CA GLY A 111 -7.51 14.76 7.62
C GLY A 111 -7.08 16.23 7.72
N ALA A 112 -6.71 16.74 8.90
CA ALA A 112 -6.15 18.08 9.10
C ALA A 112 -4.74 18.00 9.68
N ALA A 113 -3.95 19.07 9.51
CA ALA A 113 -2.68 19.21 10.23
C ALA A 113 -3.00 19.50 11.72
N ASP A 114 -3.13 18.45 12.51
CA ASP A 114 -3.48 18.56 13.93
C ASP A 114 -2.27 19.03 14.75
N GLN A 115 -2.21 20.33 15.01
CA GLN A 115 -1.13 20.96 15.78
C GLN A 115 -1.15 20.51 17.25
N ASP A 116 -2.34 20.26 17.82
CA ASP A 116 -2.48 19.83 19.23
C ASP A 116 -1.92 18.41 19.41
N MET A 117 -2.18 17.54 18.43
CA MET A 117 -1.60 16.21 18.40
C MET A 117 -0.07 16.26 18.32
N LEU A 118 0.49 17.08 17.43
CA LEU A 118 1.94 17.23 17.28
C LEU A 118 2.57 17.82 18.55
N ALA A 119 1.99 18.85 19.13
CA ALA A 119 2.46 19.45 20.39
C ALA A 119 2.42 18.45 21.54
N THR A 120 1.35 17.63 21.63
CA THR A 120 1.23 16.60 22.66
C THR A 120 2.27 15.49 22.46
N ALA A 121 2.46 15.01 21.23
CA ALA A 121 3.47 14.00 20.92
C ALA A 121 4.87 14.52 21.26
N LYS A 122 5.18 15.79 20.91
CA LYS A 122 6.46 16.43 21.22
C LYS A 122 6.70 16.48 22.73
N ALA A 123 5.75 16.93 23.52
CA ALA A 123 5.88 17.02 24.99
C ALA A 123 6.11 15.62 25.61
N ILE A 124 5.42 14.57 25.13
CA ILE A 124 5.62 13.19 25.57
C ILE A 124 7.05 12.72 25.26
N LEU A 125 7.53 12.99 24.04
CA LEU A 125 8.89 12.60 23.60
C LEU A 125 9.99 13.33 24.37
N GLU A 126 9.80 14.62 24.64
CA GLU A 126 10.73 15.45 25.45
C GLU A 126 10.77 15.01 26.91
N ARG A 127 9.70 14.47 27.45
CA ARG A 127 9.65 13.82 28.77
C ARG A 127 10.42 12.50 28.81
N GLY A 128 10.83 11.98 27.67
CA GLY A 128 11.56 10.72 27.56
C GLY A 128 10.70 9.50 27.32
N ASP A 129 9.44 9.66 26.95
CA ASP A 129 8.50 8.57 26.70
C ASP A 129 8.44 8.14 25.22
N ALA A 130 7.77 7.01 24.98
CA ALA A 130 7.65 6.39 23.66
C ALA A 130 6.31 6.77 22.99
N VAL A 131 6.33 7.21 21.73
CA VAL A 131 5.13 7.54 20.96
C VAL A 131 5.04 6.67 19.69
N LEU A 132 3.89 6.04 19.49
CA LEU A 132 3.57 5.30 18.27
C LEU A 132 2.78 6.19 17.29
N ILE A 133 3.33 6.33 16.10
CA ILE A 133 2.74 7.08 14.99
C ILE A 133 2.48 6.13 13.82
N PHE A 134 1.24 6.12 13.36
CA PHE A 134 0.87 5.47 12.11
C PHE A 134 0.97 6.48 10.98
N SER A 135 2.05 6.40 10.19
CA SER A 135 2.35 7.40 9.16
C SER A 135 1.37 7.43 8.00
N GLU A 136 0.56 6.39 7.82
CA GLU A 136 -0.49 6.31 6.78
C GLU A 136 -1.76 7.10 7.14
N ASP A 137 -1.88 7.65 8.38
CA ASP A 137 -3.02 8.41 8.92
C ASP A 137 -4.34 7.60 9.02
N THR A 138 -4.57 6.68 8.11
CA THR A 138 -5.75 5.81 8.10
C THR A 138 -5.36 4.34 8.02
N ARG A 139 -6.31 3.45 8.33
CA ARG A 139 -6.11 2.01 8.14
C ARG A 139 -6.15 1.71 6.65
N ILE A 140 -5.04 1.24 6.12
CA ILE A 140 -4.95 0.81 4.72
C ILE A 140 -5.49 -0.62 4.61
N ARG A 141 -6.28 -0.88 3.57
CA ARG A 141 -6.81 -2.22 3.29
C ARG A 141 -5.65 -3.19 3.03
N PRO A 142 -5.87 -4.51 3.25
CA PRO A 142 -4.85 -5.51 2.94
C PRO A 142 -4.32 -5.35 1.50
N GLY A 143 -3.02 -5.43 1.32
CA GLY A 143 -2.28 -5.15 0.08
C GLY A 143 -1.02 -4.34 0.37
N ALA A 144 -0.58 -3.52 -0.56
CA ALA A 144 0.56 -2.64 -0.39
C ALA A 144 0.39 -1.63 0.76
N LEU A 145 1.49 -1.08 1.25
CA LEU A 145 1.47 0.02 2.21
C LEU A 145 1.05 1.32 1.53
N GLY A 146 0.37 2.18 2.29
CA GLY A 146 -0.04 3.51 1.83
C GLY A 146 1.13 4.50 1.76
N ARG A 147 0.82 5.73 1.34
CA ARG A 147 1.81 6.83 1.34
C ARG A 147 1.88 7.45 2.74
N PRO A 148 3.10 7.69 3.26
CA PRO A 148 3.26 8.27 4.57
C PRO A 148 2.95 9.77 4.58
N LYS A 149 2.44 10.25 5.72
CA LYS A 149 2.27 11.68 6.01
C LYS A 149 3.54 12.24 6.66
N ARG A 150 3.86 13.50 6.40
CA ARG A 150 5.08 14.19 6.87
C ARG A 150 5.19 14.42 8.39
N GLY A 151 4.15 14.07 9.17
CA GLY A 151 4.10 14.31 10.62
C GLY A 151 5.21 13.62 11.40
N VAL A 152 5.59 12.39 11.03
CA VAL A 152 6.68 11.65 11.67
C VAL A 152 8.03 12.30 11.43
N GLY A 153 8.31 12.79 10.22
CA GLY A 153 9.55 13.49 9.89
C GLY A 153 9.67 14.82 10.62
N ARG A 154 8.54 15.54 10.78
CA ARG A 154 8.50 16.76 11.57
C ARG A 154 8.84 16.50 13.04
N LEU A 155 8.19 15.52 13.67
CA LEU A 155 8.47 15.15 15.06
C LEU A 155 9.92 14.70 15.25
N ALA A 156 10.46 13.89 14.33
CA ALA A 156 11.86 13.44 14.39
C ALA A 156 12.85 14.61 14.39
N LEU A 157 12.61 15.60 13.51
CA LEU A 157 13.45 16.80 13.42
C LEU A 157 13.30 17.71 14.64
N GLU A 158 12.08 18.01 15.08
CA GLU A 158 11.83 18.96 16.17
C GLU A 158 12.27 18.40 17.53
N THR A 159 12.29 17.08 17.72
CA THR A 159 12.68 16.46 18.99
C THR A 159 14.09 15.88 18.99
N GLY A 160 14.62 15.49 17.84
CA GLY A 160 15.91 14.81 17.70
C GLY A 160 15.94 13.39 18.27
N VAL A 161 14.79 12.84 18.68
CA VAL A 161 14.71 11.46 19.22
C VAL A 161 14.82 10.43 18.12
N PRO A 162 15.32 9.22 18.42
CA PRO A 162 15.38 8.15 17.43
C PRO A 162 14.00 7.71 16.94
N VAL A 163 13.91 7.36 15.66
CA VAL A 163 12.73 6.80 15.02
C VAL A 163 12.95 5.31 14.77
N VAL A 164 12.12 4.47 15.34
CA VAL A 164 12.15 3.02 15.20
C VAL A 164 11.10 2.59 14.18
N PRO A 165 11.51 2.07 13.01
CA PRO A 165 10.57 1.57 12.01
C PRO A 165 9.98 0.23 12.46
N VAL A 166 8.65 0.12 12.36
CA VAL A 166 7.91 -1.08 12.78
C VAL A 166 6.96 -1.51 11.68
N ALA A 167 6.90 -2.81 11.43
CA ALA A 167 5.86 -3.39 10.59
C ALA A 167 5.01 -4.39 11.35
N VAL A 168 3.70 -4.38 11.07
CA VAL A 168 2.72 -5.34 11.58
C VAL A 168 1.95 -5.98 10.44
N ILE A 169 1.77 -7.30 10.49
CA ILE A 169 1.03 -8.08 9.51
C ILE A 169 0.15 -9.12 10.19
N GLY A 170 -1.00 -9.41 9.59
CA GLY A 170 -1.95 -10.43 10.06
C GLY A 170 -3.07 -9.86 10.92
N THR A 171 -2.97 -8.65 11.45
CA THR A 171 -4.04 -7.99 12.23
C THR A 171 -5.26 -7.66 11.39
N GLU A 172 -5.09 -7.43 10.08
CA GLU A 172 -6.16 -7.20 9.10
C GLU A 172 -7.05 -8.43 8.90
N ALA A 173 -6.51 -9.64 9.08
CA ALA A 173 -7.22 -10.89 8.89
C ALA A 173 -7.93 -11.41 10.17
N VAL A 174 -7.65 -10.80 11.32
CA VAL A 174 -8.20 -11.21 12.62
C VAL A 174 -9.70 -11.00 12.72
N ARG A 175 -10.25 -9.96 12.06
CA ARG A 175 -11.67 -9.61 12.14
C ARG A 175 -12.42 -9.97 10.86
N ARG A 176 -13.50 -10.76 11.01
CA ARG A 176 -14.47 -11.01 9.95
C ARG A 176 -15.88 -10.65 10.44
N GLY A 177 -16.39 -9.51 9.99
CA GLY A 177 -17.61 -8.91 10.53
C GLY A 177 -17.46 -8.57 12.02
N TRP A 178 -18.32 -9.11 12.89
CA TRP A 178 -18.24 -8.94 14.35
C TRP A 178 -17.32 -9.97 15.04
N ARG A 179 -16.95 -11.07 14.35
CA ARG A 179 -16.17 -12.17 14.93
C ARG A 179 -14.66 -11.90 14.86
N ILE A 180 -13.98 -12.14 15.98
CA ILE A 180 -12.52 -12.19 16.07
C ILE A 180 -12.09 -13.63 15.86
N ARG A 181 -11.16 -13.89 14.94
CA ARG A 181 -10.67 -15.23 14.59
C ARG A 181 -9.20 -15.38 14.96
N PRO A 182 -8.76 -16.58 15.35
CA PRO A 182 -7.34 -16.85 15.52
C PRO A 182 -6.63 -16.68 14.17
N HIS A 183 -5.62 -15.84 14.15
CA HIS A 183 -4.76 -15.62 12.99
C HIS A 183 -3.34 -15.33 13.47
N LYS A 184 -2.34 -15.75 12.68
CA LYS A 184 -0.94 -15.49 13.05
C LYS A 184 -0.62 -14.01 12.83
N VAL A 185 -0.31 -13.31 13.90
CA VAL A 185 0.11 -11.91 13.87
C VAL A 185 1.62 -11.84 14.07
N ARG A 186 2.29 -11.06 13.25
CA ARG A 186 3.73 -10.84 13.32
C ARG A 186 4.03 -9.36 13.39
N VAL A 187 4.97 -8.99 14.25
CA VAL A 187 5.49 -7.63 14.35
C VAL A 187 7.00 -7.69 14.24
N ARG A 188 7.58 -6.83 13.42
CA ARG A 188 9.01 -6.69 13.24
C ARG A 188 9.45 -5.25 13.44
N VAL A 189 10.54 -5.12 14.19
CA VAL A 189 11.19 -3.85 14.51
C VAL A 189 12.51 -3.77 13.77
N GLY A 190 12.74 -2.65 13.09
CA GLY A 190 14.02 -2.34 12.46
C GLY A 190 14.93 -1.50 13.36
N SER A 191 16.17 -1.30 12.95
CA SER A 191 17.14 -0.48 13.66
C SER A 191 16.69 0.98 13.77
N PRO A 192 16.95 1.66 14.90
CA PRO A 192 16.62 3.07 15.08
C PRO A 192 17.33 3.97 14.06
N LEU A 193 16.61 4.97 13.58
CA LEU A 193 17.12 6.03 12.71
C LEU A 193 17.21 7.32 13.51
N THR A 194 18.28 8.05 13.38
CA THR A 194 18.49 9.35 14.05
C THR A 194 18.61 10.47 13.02
N PHE A 195 18.06 11.62 13.38
CA PHE A 195 18.08 12.82 12.55
C PHE A 195 18.55 14.02 13.40
N PRO A 196 19.25 14.99 12.80
CA PRO A 196 19.67 16.19 13.53
C PRO A 196 18.44 16.97 14.02
N LYS A 197 18.49 17.44 15.27
CA LYS A 197 17.43 18.28 15.83
C LYS A 197 17.45 19.66 15.18
N THR A 198 16.26 20.18 14.86
CA THR A 198 16.06 21.55 14.37
C THR A 198 14.87 22.19 15.08
N GLU A 199 14.97 23.49 15.37
CA GLU A 199 13.88 24.21 16.06
C GLU A 199 12.62 24.33 15.20
N HIS A 200 12.79 24.49 13.89
CA HIS A 200 11.70 24.66 12.94
C HIS A 200 11.93 23.78 11.72
N ALA A 201 11.15 22.71 11.64
CA ALA A 201 11.18 21.82 10.48
C ALA A 201 10.29 22.37 9.35
N SER A 202 10.91 22.78 8.23
CA SER A 202 10.14 23.15 7.04
C SER A 202 9.30 21.96 6.55
N PRO A 203 8.15 22.20 5.88
CA PRO A 203 7.34 21.15 5.32
C PRO A 203 8.09 20.23 4.35
N GLN A 204 9.01 20.79 3.56
CA GLN A 204 9.84 20.07 2.60
C GLN A 204 10.85 19.17 3.31
N LEU A 205 11.53 19.68 4.34
CA LEU A 205 12.49 18.92 5.13
C LEU A 205 11.79 17.79 5.89
N ALA A 206 10.63 18.06 6.49
CA ALA A 206 9.82 17.05 7.15
C ALA A 206 9.36 15.93 6.20
N ALA A 207 8.99 16.27 4.96
CA ALA A 207 8.67 15.29 3.93
C ALA A 207 9.90 14.45 3.55
N ALA A 208 11.06 15.08 3.28
CA ALA A 208 12.30 14.38 2.93
C ALA A 208 12.76 13.40 4.04
N VAL A 209 12.62 13.79 5.31
CA VAL A 209 12.91 12.89 6.44
C VAL A 209 11.90 11.73 6.50
N THR A 210 10.62 11.99 6.28
CA THR A 210 9.60 10.93 6.21
C THR A 210 9.91 9.94 5.08
N ASP A 211 10.30 10.44 3.90
CA ASP A 211 10.67 9.63 2.74
C ASP A 211 11.94 8.78 3.00
N ARG A 212 12.77 9.19 3.97
CA ARG A 212 13.91 8.39 4.44
C ARG A 212 13.53 7.35 5.51
N ILE A 213 12.52 7.63 6.33
CA ILE A 213 12.00 6.71 7.36
C ILE A 213 11.18 5.59 6.73
N TRP A 214 10.26 5.93 5.81
CA TRP A 214 9.25 5.01 5.30
C TRP A 214 9.78 3.78 4.59
N PRO A 215 10.84 3.84 3.76
CA PRO A 215 11.46 2.65 3.17
C PRO A 215 11.92 1.62 4.20
N ASN A 216 12.31 2.06 5.40
CA ASN A 216 12.69 1.14 6.47
C ASN A 216 11.48 0.42 7.08
N VAL A 217 10.31 1.09 7.18
CA VAL A 217 9.05 0.41 7.55
C VAL A 217 8.65 -0.60 6.47
N MET A 218 8.79 -0.22 5.19
CA MET A 218 8.50 -1.10 4.06
C MET A 218 9.41 -2.32 4.04
N LEU A 219 10.70 -2.15 4.33
CA LEU A 219 11.65 -3.27 4.45
C LEU A 219 11.23 -4.26 5.54
N GLN A 220 10.77 -3.76 6.71
CA GLN A 220 10.26 -4.64 7.77
C GLN A 220 8.97 -5.36 7.33
N TRP A 221 8.11 -4.65 6.59
CA TRP A 221 6.88 -5.21 6.01
C TRP A 221 7.16 -6.32 5.01
N GLU A 222 8.06 -6.09 4.06
CA GLU A 222 8.50 -7.08 3.07
C GLU A 222 9.12 -8.32 3.75
N TRP A 223 9.94 -8.12 4.77
CA TRP A 223 10.52 -9.20 5.57
C TRP A 223 9.47 -10.07 6.26
N LEU A 224 8.34 -9.50 6.65
CA LEU A 224 7.20 -10.24 7.19
C LEU A 224 6.38 -10.97 6.11
N GLY A 225 6.76 -10.88 4.84
CA GLY A 225 6.03 -11.43 3.71
C GLY A 225 4.89 -10.52 3.23
N GLY A 226 4.96 -9.23 3.56
CA GLY A 226 4.09 -8.21 2.98
C GLY A 226 4.51 -7.89 1.55
N LEU A 227 3.54 -7.60 0.70
CA LEU A 227 3.82 -7.23 -0.69
C LEU A 227 4.19 -5.75 -0.77
N PRO A 228 5.33 -5.41 -1.40
CA PRO A 228 5.67 -4.03 -1.65
C PRO A 228 4.67 -3.39 -2.62
N PRO A 229 4.48 -2.06 -2.60
CA PRO A 229 3.74 -1.39 -3.64
C PRO A 229 4.45 -1.57 -4.99
N LEU A 230 3.68 -1.63 -6.06
CA LEU A 230 4.24 -1.63 -7.40
C LEU A 230 4.95 -0.28 -7.63
N ARG A 231 6.23 -0.34 -7.98
CA ARG A 231 7.06 0.85 -8.25
C ARG A 231 7.59 0.86 -9.67
N ARG A 232 7.95 -0.33 -10.18
CA ARG A 232 8.54 -0.50 -11.50
C ARG A 232 7.78 -1.53 -12.29
N ALA A 233 7.43 -1.19 -13.51
CA ALA A 233 6.78 -2.10 -14.43
C ALA A 233 7.57 -2.20 -15.74
N ALA A 234 7.70 -3.41 -16.28
CA ALA A 234 8.14 -3.63 -17.64
C ALA A 234 6.93 -3.99 -18.51
N VAL A 235 6.80 -3.36 -19.66
CA VAL A 235 5.77 -3.69 -20.64
C VAL A 235 6.43 -4.21 -21.90
N ILE A 236 6.30 -5.50 -22.17
CA ILE A 236 6.86 -6.19 -23.35
C ILE A 236 5.86 -6.06 -24.49
N GLY A 237 6.16 -5.21 -25.45
CA GLY A 237 5.31 -4.92 -26.61
C GLY A 237 4.74 -3.50 -26.62
N ALA A 238 5.24 -2.67 -27.51
CA ALA A 238 4.82 -1.28 -27.72
C ALA A 238 3.74 -1.15 -28.83
N GLY A 239 2.77 -2.06 -28.84
CA GLY A 239 1.53 -1.93 -29.61
C GLY A 239 0.56 -0.94 -28.94
N SER A 240 -0.68 -0.81 -29.45
CA SER A 240 -1.68 0.10 -28.89
C SER A 240 -1.99 -0.22 -27.43
N GLY A 241 -2.29 -1.46 -27.10
CA GLY A 241 -2.59 -1.90 -25.71
C GLY A 241 -1.40 -1.75 -24.78
N GLY A 242 -0.19 -2.14 -25.21
CA GLY A 242 1.01 -2.03 -24.38
C GLY A 242 1.44 -0.59 -24.13
N THR A 243 1.38 0.28 -25.14
CA THR A 243 1.66 1.71 -24.97
C THR A 243 0.63 2.36 -24.04
N ALA A 244 -0.65 2.02 -24.21
CA ALA A 244 -1.72 2.52 -23.34
C ALA A 244 -1.53 2.08 -21.88
N LEU A 245 -1.20 0.79 -21.66
CA LEU A 245 -0.91 0.29 -20.31
C LEU A 245 0.30 0.99 -19.69
N ALA A 246 1.38 1.18 -20.46
CA ALA A 246 2.56 1.91 -19.99
C ALA A 246 2.19 3.33 -19.53
N VAL A 247 1.35 4.05 -20.27
CA VAL A 247 0.86 5.39 -19.89
C VAL A 247 0.01 5.32 -18.62
N MET A 248 -0.88 4.32 -18.49
CA MET A 248 -1.68 4.12 -17.28
C MET A 248 -0.80 3.91 -16.05
N LEU A 249 0.15 3.01 -16.12
CA LEU A 249 1.05 2.69 -15.02
C LEU A 249 1.95 3.88 -14.63
N ALA A 250 2.44 4.63 -15.62
CA ALA A 250 3.22 5.84 -15.36
C ALA A 250 2.36 6.95 -14.72
N ARG A 251 1.10 7.14 -15.14
CA ARG A 251 0.15 8.06 -14.47
C ARG A 251 -0.16 7.63 -13.03
N ALA A 252 -0.10 6.34 -12.71
CA ALA A 252 -0.18 5.83 -11.35
C ALA A 252 1.08 6.10 -10.52
N GLY A 253 2.14 6.64 -11.13
CA GLY A 253 3.41 6.98 -10.48
C GLY A 253 4.45 5.87 -10.50
N LEU A 254 4.30 4.85 -11.37
CA LEU A 254 5.32 3.82 -11.58
C LEU A 254 6.38 4.33 -12.57
N GLU A 255 7.62 3.87 -12.39
CA GLU A 255 8.65 3.88 -13.44
C GLU A 255 8.34 2.73 -14.42
N VAL A 256 8.27 3.03 -15.71
CA VAL A 256 7.84 2.03 -16.71
C VAL A 256 8.88 1.89 -17.82
N ASP A 257 9.37 0.68 -18.01
CA ASP A 257 10.21 0.32 -19.15
C ASP A 257 9.34 -0.29 -20.25
N LEU A 258 9.19 0.42 -21.38
CA LEU A 258 8.38 0.02 -22.52
C LEU A 258 9.27 -0.66 -23.57
N GLY A 259 9.12 -1.97 -23.72
CA GLY A 259 9.87 -2.80 -24.66
C GLY A 259 9.28 -2.78 -26.07
N THR A 260 10.04 -2.32 -27.03
CA THR A 260 9.70 -2.34 -28.46
C THR A 260 10.32 -3.56 -29.16
N ARG A 261 9.79 -3.91 -30.32
CA ARG A 261 10.33 -5.01 -31.11
C ARG A 261 11.70 -4.71 -31.75
N THR A 262 11.93 -3.47 -32.17
CA THR A 262 13.17 -3.06 -32.82
C THR A 262 13.76 -1.83 -32.13
N ARG A 263 15.08 -1.63 -32.31
CA ARG A 263 15.79 -0.49 -31.75
C ARG A 263 15.40 0.82 -32.41
N GLU A 264 15.12 0.79 -33.71
CA GLU A 264 14.66 1.95 -34.48
C GLU A 264 13.33 2.46 -33.94
N GLN A 265 12.39 1.54 -33.61
CA GLN A 265 11.12 1.90 -32.99
C GLN A 265 11.34 2.52 -31.61
N ALA A 266 12.26 1.98 -30.81
CA ALA A 266 12.57 2.54 -29.48
C ALA A 266 13.10 3.96 -29.60
N VAL A 267 14.07 4.20 -30.46
CA VAL A 267 14.65 5.52 -30.71
C VAL A 267 13.59 6.51 -31.22
N ALA A 268 12.78 6.10 -32.18
CA ALA A 268 11.73 6.98 -32.74
C ALA A 268 10.72 7.43 -31.68
N ILE A 269 10.26 6.51 -30.82
CA ILE A 269 9.31 6.82 -29.76
C ILE A 269 9.98 7.66 -28.65
N ALA A 270 11.20 7.32 -28.25
CA ALA A 270 11.94 8.06 -27.23
C ALA A 270 12.24 9.51 -27.67
N THR A 271 12.59 9.71 -28.94
CA THR A 271 12.89 11.03 -29.49
C THR A 271 11.64 11.91 -29.66
N SER A 272 10.52 11.32 -30.10
CA SER A 272 9.27 12.05 -30.31
C SER A 272 8.45 12.25 -29.03
N GLY A 273 8.73 11.46 -27.98
CA GLY A 273 7.87 11.41 -26.80
C GLY A 273 6.48 10.84 -27.05
N ARG A 274 6.24 10.20 -28.20
CA ARG A 274 4.93 9.70 -28.64
C ARG A 274 5.05 8.42 -29.44
N ASN A 275 4.02 7.57 -29.37
CA ASN A 275 3.89 6.40 -30.23
C ASN A 275 2.78 6.63 -31.27
N GLU A 276 3.01 7.54 -32.22
CA GLU A 276 2.02 7.97 -33.20
C GLU A 276 1.47 6.82 -34.07
N ARG A 277 2.25 5.76 -34.23
CA ARG A 277 1.82 4.58 -35.01
C ARG A 277 0.71 3.78 -34.31
N HIS A 278 0.76 3.71 -32.98
CA HIS A 278 -0.09 2.80 -32.20
C HIS A 278 -1.00 3.51 -31.19
N LEU A 279 -0.66 4.74 -30.74
CA LEU A 279 -1.44 5.53 -29.79
C LEU A 279 -1.32 7.02 -30.15
N ARG A 280 -2.05 7.44 -31.17
CA ARG A 280 -1.98 8.79 -31.74
C ARG A 280 -2.39 9.85 -30.74
N GLY A 281 -1.68 10.98 -30.76
CA GLY A 281 -2.01 12.16 -29.96
C GLY A 281 -1.77 12.04 -28.47
N VAL A 282 -1.22 10.94 -27.98
CA VAL A 282 -0.89 10.73 -26.57
C VAL A 282 0.60 10.94 -26.34
N GLU A 283 0.91 11.91 -25.49
CA GLU A 283 2.26 12.14 -25.02
C GLU A 283 2.62 11.15 -23.91
N LEU A 284 3.82 10.55 -24.00
CA LEU A 284 4.30 9.61 -23.01
C LEU A 284 4.77 10.39 -21.76
N PRO A 285 4.28 10.04 -20.55
CA PRO A 285 4.80 10.60 -19.30
C PRO A 285 6.32 10.40 -19.14
N ALA A 286 6.99 11.33 -18.47
CA ALA A 286 8.44 11.30 -18.24
C ALA A 286 8.94 10.04 -17.51
N GLY A 287 8.08 9.33 -16.79
CA GLY A 287 8.41 8.05 -16.13
C GLY A 287 8.44 6.83 -17.07
N ILE A 288 8.30 7.02 -18.39
CA ILE A 288 8.38 5.92 -19.36
C ILE A 288 9.74 5.96 -20.08
N HIS A 289 10.49 4.87 -19.93
CA HIS A 289 11.74 4.63 -20.67
C HIS A 289 11.47 3.65 -21.79
N VAL A 290 11.83 4.02 -23.01
CA VAL A 290 11.56 3.17 -24.18
C VAL A 290 12.85 2.48 -24.62
N LEU A 291 12.82 1.15 -24.63
CA LEU A 291 13.96 0.29 -24.94
C LEU A 291 13.55 -0.81 -25.93
N ARG A 292 14.52 -1.49 -26.53
CA ARG A 292 14.23 -2.75 -27.21
C ARG A 292 13.87 -3.82 -26.18
N ALA A 293 12.87 -4.66 -26.43
CA ALA A 293 12.38 -5.65 -25.47
C ALA A 293 13.50 -6.58 -24.96
N ALA A 294 14.42 -6.99 -25.83
CA ALA A 294 15.59 -7.80 -25.47
C ALA A 294 16.61 -7.09 -24.54
N GLU A 295 16.51 -5.77 -24.39
CA GLU A 295 17.39 -4.96 -23.53
C GLU A 295 16.76 -4.68 -22.14
N LEU A 296 15.56 -5.19 -21.88
CA LEU A 296 14.86 -5.00 -20.62
C LEU A 296 15.54 -5.77 -19.47
N GLU A 297 15.92 -5.06 -18.42
CA GLU A 297 16.52 -5.65 -17.23
C GLU A 297 15.43 -6.01 -16.21
N LEU A 298 14.71 -7.12 -16.42
CA LEU A 298 13.51 -7.49 -15.68
C LEU A 298 13.72 -7.69 -14.17
N SER A 299 14.95 -7.99 -13.74
CA SER A 299 15.30 -8.25 -12.34
C SER A 299 14.89 -7.16 -11.35
N ARG A 300 14.68 -5.92 -11.84
CA ARG A 300 14.32 -4.74 -11.01
C ARG A 300 12.83 -4.43 -10.96
N HIS A 301 12.00 -5.18 -11.73
CA HIS A 301 10.58 -4.88 -11.87
C HIS A 301 9.72 -5.64 -10.86
N ASP A 302 8.63 -4.99 -10.45
CA ASP A 302 7.60 -5.54 -9.54
C ASP A 302 6.40 -6.09 -10.34
N LEU A 303 6.22 -5.58 -11.57
CA LEU A 303 5.19 -5.98 -12.51
C LEU A 303 5.80 -6.15 -13.90
N VAL A 304 5.56 -7.30 -14.54
CA VAL A 304 5.95 -7.54 -15.93
C VAL A 304 4.71 -7.80 -16.76
N CYS A 305 4.53 -7.04 -17.84
CA CYS A 305 3.33 -7.07 -18.66
C CYS A 305 3.66 -7.63 -20.04
N PHE A 306 3.02 -8.73 -20.44
CA PHE A 306 3.06 -9.22 -21.81
C PHE A 306 1.92 -8.58 -22.63
N ALA A 307 2.28 -7.62 -23.47
CA ALA A 307 1.36 -6.87 -24.33
C ALA A 307 1.61 -7.16 -25.81
N VAL A 308 1.81 -8.43 -26.13
CA VAL A 308 2.05 -8.94 -27.49
C VAL A 308 0.83 -9.72 -27.99
N PRO A 309 0.60 -9.84 -29.30
CA PRO A 309 -0.42 -10.75 -29.85
C PRO A 309 -0.24 -12.19 -29.37
N ALA A 310 -1.35 -12.95 -29.22
CA ALA A 310 -1.31 -14.34 -28.73
C ALA A 310 -0.34 -15.23 -29.55
N GLY A 311 -0.27 -15.04 -30.87
CA GLY A 311 0.67 -15.78 -31.72
C GLY A 311 2.15 -15.44 -31.46
N ALA A 312 2.48 -14.29 -30.91
CA ALA A 312 3.84 -13.88 -30.55
C ALA A 312 4.19 -14.17 -29.08
N LEU A 313 3.19 -14.50 -28.25
CA LEU A 313 3.37 -14.73 -26.82
C LEU A 313 4.36 -15.88 -26.52
N PRO A 314 4.33 -17.03 -27.22
CA PRO A 314 5.29 -18.09 -26.98
C PRO A 314 6.77 -17.66 -27.12
N ALA A 315 7.08 -16.89 -28.16
CA ALA A 315 8.43 -16.38 -28.36
C ALA A 315 8.83 -15.38 -27.28
N ALA A 316 7.93 -14.46 -26.92
CA ALA A 316 8.18 -13.48 -25.87
C ALA A 316 8.37 -14.15 -24.48
N VAL A 317 7.57 -15.17 -24.16
CA VAL A 317 7.74 -15.93 -22.91
C VAL A 317 9.06 -16.69 -22.92
N ALA A 318 9.41 -17.37 -24.02
CA ALA A 318 10.68 -18.09 -24.13
C ALA A 318 11.90 -17.18 -23.95
N GLU A 319 11.82 -15.93 -24.46
CA GLU A 319 12.91 -14.94 -24.36
C GLU A 319 13.06 -14.40 -22.94
N HIS A 320 11.95 -14.19 -22.24
CA HIS A 320 11.95 -13.42 -20.98
C HIS A 320 11.71 -14.23 -19.71
N ALA A 321 11.15 -15.46 -19.79
CA ALA A 321 10.75 -16.24 -18.60
C ALA A 321 11.89 -16.48 -17.61
N ALA A 322 13.09 -16.80 -18.10
CA ALA A 322 14.25 -17.05 -17.25
C ALA A 322 14.75 -15.80 -16.48
N HIS A 323 14.39 -14.60 -16.95
CA HIS A 323 14.81 -13.32 -16.35
C HIS A 323 13.73 -12.70 -15.47
N LEU A 324 12.53 -13.31 -15.38
CA LEU A 324 11.45 -12.84 -14.53
C LEU A 324 11.80 -13.03 -13.05
N PRO A 325 11.78 -11.96 -12.24
CA PRO A 325 11.99 -12.12 -10.81
C PRO A 325 10.79 -12.83 -10.18
N ARG A 326 11.02 -13.81 -9.32
CA ARG A 326 9.94 -14.54 -8.60
C ARG A 326 8.99 -13.64 -7.83
N ARG A 327 9.45 -12.44 -7.43
CA ARG A 327 8.64 -11.44 -6.73
C ARG A 327 7.72 -10.63 -7.65
N ALA A 328 7.97 -10.63 -8.96
CA ALA A 328 7.14 -9.86 -9.90
C ALA A 328 5.82 -10.58 -10.17
N GLY A 329 4.73 -9.81 -10.13
CA GLY A 329 3.47 -10.25 -10.73
C GLY A 329 3.54 -10.13 -12.24
N VAL A 330 2.85 -11.02 -12.94
CA VAL A 330 2.76 -10.98 -14.39
C VAL A 330 1.36 -10.61 -14.85
N LEU A 331 1.27 -9.61 -15.74
CA LEU A 331 0.02 -9.18 -16.34
C LEU A 331 0.03 -9.51 -17.82
N VAL A 332 -1.02 -10.17 -18.30
CA VAL A 332 -1.16 -10.60 -19.68
C VAL A 332 -2.26 -9.78 -20.36
N LEU A 333 -1.93 -9.13 -21.48
CA LEU A 333 -2.86 -8.39 -22.33
C LEU A 333 -3.18 -9.13 -23.64
N SER A 334 -2.49 -10.24 -23.91
CA SER A 334 -2.71 -11.04 -25.10
C SER A 334 -4.15 -11.55 -25.12
N LYS A 335 -4.81 -11.41 -26.26
CA LYS A 335 -6.18 -11.92 -26.49
C LYS A 335 -6.18 -13.04 -27.49
N GLY A 336 -7.15 -13.96 -27.36
CA GLY A 336 -7.27 -15.15 -28.16
C GLY A 336 -6.55 -16.34 -27.52
N THR A 337 -6.23 -17.35 -28.31
CA THR A 337 -5.62 -18.60 -27.82
C THR A 337 -4.18 -18.77 -28.32
N VAL A 338 -3.39 -19.51 -27.56
CA VAL A 338 -1.98 -19.79 -27.83
C VAL A 338 -1.82 -21.24 -28.29
N GLY A 339 -1.14 -21.42 -29.43
CA GLY A 339 -0.81 -22.73 -29.99
C GLY A 339 -2.04 -23.52 -30.50
N PRO A 340 -1.80 -24.73 -31.04
CA PRO A 340 -2.81 -25.55 -31.69
C PRO A 340 -3.84 -26.15 -30.69
N LEU A 341 -3.48 -26.21 -29.39
CA LEU A 341 -4.36 -26.74 -28.34
C LEU A 341 -5.32 -25.70 -27.77
N GLY A 342 -5.28 -24.46 -28.26
CA GLY A 342 -6.18 -23.40 -27.80
C GLY A 342 -5.97 -22.97 -26.34
N THR A 343 -4.74 -23.06 -25.82
CA THR A 343 -4.41 -22.65 -24.43
C THR A 343 -4.66 -21.17 -24.23
N LEU A 344 -5.28 -20.79 -23.12
CA LEU A 344 -5.45 -19.38 -22.77
C LEU A 344 -4.10 -18.73 -22.41
N PRO A 345 -3.88 -17.46 -22.80
CA PRO A 345 -2.62 -16.76 -22.59
C PRO A 345 -2.13 -16.76 -21.14
N ALA A 346 -3.01 -16.50 -20.17
CA ALA A 346 -2.62 -16.49 -18.74
C ALA A 346 -2.19 -17.88 -18.25
N ALA A 347 -2.91 -18.93 -18.65
CA ALA A 347 -2.53 -20.31 -18.33
C ALA A 347 -1.20 -20.68 -18.96
N TYR A 348 -0.99 -20.31 -20.24
CA TYR A 348 0.28 -20.51 -20.95
C TYR A 348 1.47 -19.87 -20.21
N VAL A 349 1.31 -18.63 -19.75
CA VAL A 349 2.34 -17.90 -19.00
C VAL A 349 2.57 -18.52 -17.62
N ALA A 350 1.49 -18.84 -16.88
CA ALA A 350 1.58 -19.41 -15.54
C ALA A 350 2.33 -20.75 -15.50
N GLU A 351 2.16 -21.59 -16.54
CA GLU A 351 2.87 -22.86 -16.64
C GLU A 351 4.38 -22.74 -16.96
N ARG A 352 4.80 -21.57 -17.48
CA ARG A 352 6.17 -21.39 -18.02
C ARG A 352 6.97 -20.33 -17.28
N THR A 353 6.42 -19.76 -16.22
CA THR A 353 7.11 -18.75 -15.40
C THR A 353 7.00 -19.09 -13.94
N ASP A 354 8.05 -18.78 -13.18
CA ASP A 354 8.09 -18.92 -11.70
C ASP A 354 7.49 -17.68 -11.00
N SER A 355 6.65 -16.88 -11.68
CA SER A 355 6.04 -15.69 -11.08
C SER A 355 5.05 -16.10 -9.98
N TRP A 356 4.98 -15.30 -8.91
CA TRP A 356 4.10 -15.61 -7.79
C TRP A 356 2.60 -15.41 -8.10
N ALA A 357 2.29 -14.60 -9.11
CA ALA A 357 0.92 -14.37 -9.56
C ALA A 357 0.88 -14.00 -11.04
N VAL A 358 -0.13 -14.51 -11.74
CA VAL A 358 -0.45 -14.14 -13.13
C VAL A 358 -1.89 -13.62 -13.15
N GLY A 359 -2.11 -12.56 -13.92
CA GLY A 359 -3.43 -11.97 -14.10
C GLY A 359 -3.62 -11.41 -15.50
N VAL A 360 -4.86 -11.06 -15.82
CA VAL A 360 -5.27 -10.52 -17.12
C VAL A 360 -6.01 -9.20 -16.96
N LEU A 361 -5.87 -8.31 -17.93
CA LEU A 361 -6.57 -7.05 -17.99
C LEU A 361 -7.58 -7.06 -19.15
N GLY A 362 -8.85 -6.90 -18.82
CA GLY A 362 -9.96 -6.70 -19.76
C GLY A 362 -10.41 -5.23 -19.76
N GLY A 363 -11.10 -4.85 -20.84
CA GLY A 363 -11.64 -3.50 -21.01
C GLY A 363 -10.92 -2.67 -22.08
N PRO A 364 -11.44 -1.47 -22.37
CA PRO A 364 -10.96 -0.61 -23.45
C PRO A 364 -9.66 0.12 -23.05
N THR A 365 -8.52 -0.53 -23.22
CA THR A 365 -7.20 0.06 -22.89
C THR A 365 -6.89 1.31 -23.73
N HIS A 366 -7.48 1.45 -24.94
CA HIS A 366 -7.33 2.63 -25.79
C HIS A 366 -8.01 3.91 -25.24
N ALA A 367 -8.85 3.79 -24.22
CA ALA A 367 -9.49 4.93 -23.54
C ALA A 367 -8.49 5.90 -22.87
N VAL A 368 -7.23 5.52 -22.76
CA VAL A 368 -6.13 6.42 -22.35
C VAL A 368 -6.00 7.65 -23.24
N ALA A 369 -6.40 7.53 -24.51
CA ALA A 369 -6.38 8.63 -25.48
C ALA A 369 -7.52 9.66 -25.28
N THR A 370 -8.52 9.35 -24.44
CA THR A 370 -9.70 10.21 -24.23
C THR A 370 -9.73 10.75 -22.80
N PRO A 371 -9.39 12.03 -22.57
CA PRO A 371 -9.25 12.61 -21.21
C PRO A 371 -10.52 12.56 -20.35
N ASP A 372 -11.71 12.59 -20.98
CA ASP A 372 -12.99 12.81 -20.30
C ASP A 372 -13.84 11.56 -20.03
N ARG A 373 -13.38 10.36 -20.37
CA ARG A 373 -14.14 9.14 -20.10
C ARG A 373 -13.43 8.26 -19.10
N ARG A 374 -14.02 8.09 -17.91
CA ARG A 374 -13.66 7.04 -16.96
C ARG A 374 -13.96 5.68 -17.60
N ALA A 375 -12.97 5.12 -18.27
CA ALA A 375 -13.10 3.76 -18.78
C ALA A 375 -13.10 2.77 -17.61
N SER A 376 -14.03 1.82 -17.66
CA SER A 376 -14.06 0.71 -16.72
C SER A 376 -13.11 -0.37 -17.19
N LEU A 377 -12.18 -0.79 -16.34
CA LEU A 377 -11.24 -1.86 -16.57
C LEU A 377 -11.50 -3.01 -15.61
N VAL A 378 -11.36 -4.24 -16.08
CA VAL A 378 -11.49 -5.43 -15.24
C VAL A 378 -10.14 -6.11 -15.14
N PHE A 379 -9.60 -6.21 -13.93
CA PHE A 379 -8.38 -6.97 -13.68
C PHE A 379 -8.71 -8.28 -12.99
N ALA A 380 -8.35 -9.40 -13.61
CA ALA A 380 -8.56 -10.73 -13.06
C ALA A 380 -7.24 -11.40 -12.70
N ALA A 381 -7.17 -11.97 -11.50
CA ALA A 381 -6.09 -12.82 -11.05
C ALA A 381 -6.58 -13.71 -9.89
N VAL A 382 -6.05 -14.90 -9.73
CA VAL A 382 -6.41 -15.81 -8.62
C VAL A 382 -5.96 -15.24 -7.29
N ASP A 383 -4.76 -14.65 -7.23
CA ASP A 383 -4.21 -14.06 -6.01
C ASP A 383 -4.89 -12.73 -5.64
N ALA A 384 -5.45 -12.66 -4.43
CA ALA A 384 -6.20 -11.49 -3.97
C ALA A 384 -5.32 -10.25 -3.68
N ALA A 385 -4.06 -10.43 -3.36
CA ALA A 385 -3.15 -9.33 -3.10
C ALA A 385 -2.68 -8.70 -4.41
N PHE A 386 -2.38 -9.53 -5.41
CA PHE A 386 -2.04 -9.07 -6.75
C PHE A 386 -3.21 -8.32 -7.40
N ARG A 387 -4.45 -8.86 -7.27
CA ARG A 387 -5.64 -8.13 -7.73
C ARG A 387 -5.70 -6.71 -7.18
N ARG A 388 -5.47 -6.55 -5.87
CA ARG A 388 -5.51 -5.23 -5.25
C ARG A 388 -4.38 -4.32 -5.70
N GLN A 389 -3.14 -4.81 -5.76
CA GLN A 389 -2.01 -3.99 -6.18
C GLN A 389 -2.24 -3.38 -7.57
N VAL A 390 -2.67 -4.19 -8.53
CA VAL A 390 -2.92 -3.72 -9.91
C VAL A 390 -4.14 -2.83 -9.98
N THR A 391 -5.24 -3.20 -9.31
CA THR A 391 -6.47 -2.38 -9.29
C THR A 391 -6.23 -1.02 -8.62
N ASP A 392 -5.46 -0.98 -7.52
CA ASP A 392 -5.12 0.27 -6.85
C ASP A 392 -4.26 1.17 -7.75
N ALA A 393 -3.32 0.60 -8.52
CA ALA A 393 -2.52 1.33 -9.49
C ALA A 393 -3.40 1.89 -10.63
N LEU A 394 -4.28 1.09 -11.21
CA LEU A 394 -5.20 1.55 -12.25
C LEU A 394 -6.16 2.64 -11.75
N THR A 395 -6.66 2.50 -10.52
CA THR A 395 -7.51 3.53 -9.88
C THR A 395 -6.73 4.83 -9.63
N ALA A 396 -5.47 4.74 -9.20
CA ALA A 396 -4.59 5.90 -9.03
C ALA A 396 -4.31 6.62 -10.36
N ALA A 397 -4.32 5.89 -11.47
CA ALA A 397 -4.22 6.45 -12.82
C ALA A 397 -5.54 7.10 -13.33
N GLY A 398 -6.62 7.05 -12.55
CA GLY A 398 -7.91 7.67 -12.87
C GLY A 398 -8.93 6.74 -13.56
N PHE A 399 -8.67 5.44 -13.63
CA PHE A 399 -9.58 4.47 -14.22
C PHE A 399 -10.54 3.87 -13.17
N ASP A 400 -11.75 3.50 -13.59
CA ASP A 400 -12.68 2.70 -12.78
C ASP A 400 -12.29 1.24 -12.92
N ALA A 401 -11.47 0.74 -11.98
CA ALA A 401 -10.91 -0.60 -12.04
C ALA A 401 -11.65 -1.56 -11.11
N VAL A 402 -12.14 -2.66 -11.66
CA VAL A 402 -12.83 -3.74 -10.95
C VAL A 402 -11.95 -4.98 -10.89
N ALA A 403 -11.92 -5.64 -9.73
CA ALA A 403 -11.13 -6.85 -9.51
C ALA A 403 -12.00 -8.10 -9.43
N THR A 404 -11.63 -9.16 -10.14
CA THR A 404 -12.29 -10.48 -10.09
C THR A 404 -11.27 -11.62 -9.97
N PRO A 405 -11.61 -12.76 -9.34
CA PRO A 405 -10.79 -13.97 -9.39
C PRO A 405 -10.96 -14.75 -10.70
N ASP A 406 -11.95 -14.44 -11.51
CA ASP A 406 -12.30 -15.15 -12.74
C ASP A 406 -11.39 -14.73 -13.92
N VAL A 407 -10.22 -15.33 -13.99
CA VAL A 407 -9.25 -15.09 -15.06
C VAL A 407 -9.77 -15.59 -16.40
N VAL A 408 -10.39 -16.78 -16.40
CA VAL A 408 -10.90 -17.43 -17.61
C VAL A 408 -12.05 -16.63 -18.22
N GLY A 409 -13.00 -16.20 -17.40
CA GLY A 409 -14.13 -15.39 -17.85
C GLY A 409 -13.69 -14.07 -18.51
N VAL A 410 -12.68 -13.38 -17.93
CA VAL A 410 -12.16 -12.12 -18.49
C VAL A 410 -11.38 -12.35 -19.79
N GLU A 411 -10.64 -13.44 -19.93
CA GLU A 411 -9.97 -13.78 -21.19
C GLU A 411 -10.95 -14.13 -22.32
N LEU A 412 -12.01 -14.90 -22.00
CA LEU A 412 -13.02 -15.36 -22.98
C LEU A 412 -13.99 -14.25 -23.39
N ALA A 413 -14.41 -13.41 -22.43
CA ALA A 413 -15.37 -12.33 -22.69
C ALA A 413 -14.83 -11.26 -23.66
N GLY A 414 -13.51 -11.20 -23.86
CA GLY A 414 -12.92 -10.11 -24.65
C GLY A 414 -13.06 -8.73 -23.98
N ALA A 415 -12.49 -7.69 -24.62
CA ALA A 415 -12.43 -6.35 -24.04
C ALA A 415 -13.79 -5.63 -24.00
N GLU A 416 -14.68 -5.92 -24.95
CA GLU A 416 -15.95 -5.21 -25.13
C GLU A 416 -17.03 -5.77 -24.20
N ASP A 417 -17.10 -7.09 -24.04
CA ASP A 417 -18.08 -7.74 -23.19
C ASP A 417 -17.79 -7.54 -21.69
N ALA A 418 -16.52 -7.53 -21.28
CA ALA A 418 -16.14 -7.22 -19.91
C ALA A 418 -16.53 -5.78 -19.49
N ALA A 419 -16.44 -4.82 -20.43
CA ALA A 419 -16.86 -3.45 -20.22
C ALA A 419 -18.41 -3.32 -20.15
N ALA A 420 -19.14 -4.10 -20.95
CA ALA A 420 -20.60 -4.12 -20.97
C ALA A 420 -21.18 -4.69 -19.64
N LEU A 421 -20.60 -5.76 -19.10
CA LEU A 421 -20.97 -6.34 -17.80
C LEU A 421 -20.78 -5.36 -16.63
N THR A 422 -19.74 -4.51 -16.71
CA THR A 422 -19.49 -3.50 -15.67
C THR A 422 -20.34 -2.24 -15.83
N ALA A 423 -20.75 -1.88 -17.06
CA ALA A 423 -21.56 -0.71 -17.33
C ALA A 423 -23.04 -0.87 -16.92
N ALA A 424 -23.56 -2.09 -16.91
CA ALA A 424 -24.97 -2.38 -16.62
C ALA A 424 -25.35 -2.33 -15.13
N ALA A 425 -24.35 -2.26 -14.19
CA ALA A 425 -24.62 -2.27 -12.75
C ALA A 425 -24.31 -0.92 -12.07
N PRO A 426 -25.15 -0.41 -11.13
CA PRO A 426 -24.82 0.75 -10.33
C PRO A 426 -23.61 0.51 -9.43
N PRO A 427 -22.86 1.56 -9.01
CA PRO A 427 -21.55 1.42 -8.32
C PRO A 427 -21.54 0.56 -7.06
N ALA A 428 -22.64 0.46 -6.35
CA ALA A 428 -22.78 -0.38 -5.14
C ALA A 428 -23.02 -1.86 -5.50
N GLN A 429 -23.80 -2.15 -6.54
CA GLN A 429 -24.13 -3.51 -6.98
C GLN A 429 -23.01 -4.13 -7.82
N ARG A 430 -22.18 -3.32 -8.51
CA ARG A 430 -20.99 -3.80 -9.23
C ARG A 430 -20.02 -4.56 -8.33
N ARG A 431 -19.93 -4.18 -7.05
CA ARG A 431 -19.07 -4.86 -6.07
C ARG A 431 -19.65 -6.20 -5.57
N GLU A 432 -20.97 -6.38 -5.61
CA GLU A 432 -21.63 -7.62 -5.18
C GLU A 432 -21.72 -8.64 -6.30
N GLN A 433 -22.00 -8.22 -7.52
CA GLN A 433 -22.08 -9.14 -8.68
C GLN A 433 -20.72 -9.75 -9.05
N VAL A 434 -19.62 -9.01 -8.91
CA VAL A 434 -18.25 -9.53 -9.06
C VAL A 434 -17.85 -10.47 -7.90
N ARG A 435 -18.61 -10.48 -6.78
CA ARG A 435 -18.42 -11.42 -5.66
C ARG A 435 -19.26 -12.70 -5.79
N ALA A 436 -20.29 -12.68 -6.61
CA ALA A 436 -21.21 -13.78 -6.81
C ALA A 436 -20.92 -14.60 -8.08
N ALA A 437 -20.14 -14.06 -9.05
CA ALA A 437 -19.59 -14.75 -10.19
C ALA A 437 -18.14 -15.20 -9.91
#